data_37c8599c9349d21440fecf8493fe4f12
#
_entry.id   37c8599c9349d21440fecf8493fe4f12
#
_cell.length_a   1.000
_cell.length_b   1.000
_cell.length_c   1.000
_cell.angle_alpha   90.00
_cell.angle_beta   90.00
_cell.angle_gamma   90.00
#
_symmetry.space_group_name_H-M   'P 1'
#
loop_
_entity.id
_entity.type
_entity.pdbx_description
1 polymer ?
#
loop_
_entity_poly.entity_id
_entity_poly.type
_entity_poly.pdbx_seq_one_letter_code
_entity_poly.pdbx_strand_id
1 'polypeptide(L)'
;MISKTLRFIDRFFPPKSVYAHCDIPCGIYDPHNAQVAAHTVIRMVALIKEANNDSHAVARLTRVKEDHAELVKHEVRIIWGDYFKPEHLEKFPDIHHLVFDIMKFGSKAKQGTDEKVAKDLLEKVQEFAEIFWKSKDVEPKRVKAPYPTGGDLVLPS
;
A
#
# COMPACT_ATOMS: atom_id res chain seq x y z
N MET A 1 31.81 -12.26 -31.17
CA MET A 1 32.41 -11.05 -31.76
C MET A 1 31.77 -9.74 -31.23
N ILE A 2 30.47 -9.64 -31.18
CA ILE A 2 29.70 -8.45 -30.72
C ILE A 2 30.11 -7.94 -29.31
N SER A 3 30.34 -8.83 -28.33
CA SER A 3 30.68 -8.43 -26.97
C SER A 3 32.05 -7.74 -26.82
N LYS A 4 33.02 -8.07 -27.67
CA LYS A 4 34.35 -7.43 -27.64
C LYS A 4 34.29 -6.02 -28.22
N THR A 5 33.48 -5.82 -29.26
CA THR A 5 33.27 -4.51 -29.89
C THR A 5 32.50 -3.57 -28.96
N LEU A 6 31.46 -4.05 -28.24
CA LEU A 6 30.73 -3.27 -27.25
C LEU A 6 31.64 -2.85 -26.08
N ARG A 7 32.48 -3.74 -25.55
CA ARG A 7 33.44 -3.40 -24.48
C ARG A 7 34.48 -2.37 -24.92
N PHE A 8 34.84 -2.37 -26.21
CA PHE A 8 35.76 -1.35 -26.77
C PHE A 8 35.07 0.01 -26.85
N ILE A 9 33.80 0.06 -27.26
CA ILE A 9 33.00 1.28 -27.30
C ILE A 9 32.78 1.85 -25.89
N ASP A 10 32.45 1.00 -24.91
CA ASP A 10 32.26 1.41 -23.50
C ASP A 10 33.51 2.03 -22.88
N ARG A 11 34.69 1.74 -23.40
CA ARG A 11 35.94 2.32 -22.92
C ARG A 11 36.09 3.80 -23.31
N PHE A 12 35.51 4.20 -24.46
CA PHE A 12 35.57 5.59 -24.95
C PHE A 12 34.31 6.38 -24.62
N PHE A 13 33.20 5.65 -24.46
CA PHE A 13 31.89 6.22 -24.13
C PHE A 13 31.30 5.42 -22.98
N PRO A 14 31.84 5.56 -21.74
CA PRO A 14 31.32 4.83 -20.62
C PRO A 14 29.85 5.17 -20.41
N PRO A 15 28.96 4.16 -20.25
CA PRO A 15 27.55 4.41 -19.99
C PRO A 15 27.41 5.20 -18.70
N LYS A 16 26.57 6.23 -18.70
CA LYS A 16 26.22 6.94 -17.47
C LYS A 16 25.47 5.98 -16.57
N SER A 17 26.00 5.73 -15.37
CA SER A 17 25.25 5.00 -14.35
C SER A 17 24.02 5.80 -13.95
N VAL A 18 22.85 5.23 -14.18
CA VAL A 18 21.60 5.74 -13.64
C VAL A 18 21.31 4.95 -12.38
N TYR A 19 21.30 5.61 -11.25
CA TYR A 19 20.90 5.00 -9.98
C TYR A 19 19.41 5.22 -9.82
N ALA A 20 18.61 4.18 -10.07
CA ALA A 20 17.22 4.13 -9.63
C ALA A 20 17.23 3.68 -8.17
N HIS A 21 16.66 4.47 -7.27
CA HIS A 21 16.68 4.21 -5.83
C HIS A 21 15.28 4.08 -5.21
N CYS A 22 14.23 4.08 -6.01
CA CYS A 22 12.86 3.85 -5.57
C CYS A 22 12.01 3.23 -6.69
N ASP A 23 10.97 2.50 -6.30
CA ASP A 23 10.07 1.77 -7.20
C ASP A 23 9.03 2.67 -7.88
N ILE A 24 8.84 3.89 -7.37
CA ILE A 24 7.93 4.89 -7.93
C ILE A 24 8.67 6.23 -8.13
N PRO A 25 8.12 7.13 -8.97
CA PRO A 25 8.73 8.43 -9.21
C PRO A 25 9.03 9.17 -7.92
N CYS A 26 10.30 9.50 -7.71
CA CYS A 26 10.80 10.13 -6.49
C CYS A 26 10.06 11.42 -6.16
N GLY A 27 9.55 11.52 -4.93
CA GLY A 27 8.78 12.66 -4.45
C GLY A 27 7.26 12.56 -4.65
N ILE A 28 6.78 11.57 -5.41
CA ILE A 28 5.33 11.33 -5.63
C ILE A 28 4.92 10.12 -4.80
N TYR A 29 4.72 10.34 -3.50
CA TYR A 29 4.23 9.34 -2.56
C TYR A 29 2.90 9.79 -1.98
N ASP A 30 1.90 8.89 -1.96
CA ASP A 30 0.57 9.16 -1.43
C ASP A 30 -0.04 7.85 -0.90
N PRO A 31 -0.49 7.79 0.36
CA PRO A 31 -1.13 6.60 0.93
C PRO A 31 -2.57 6.38 0.45
N HIS A 32 -3.10 7.22 -0.44
CA HIS A 32 -4.47 7.13 -0.92
C HIS A 32 -4.80 5.78 -1.55
N ASN A 33 -3.92 5.27 -2.41
CA ASN A 33 -4.12 3.97 -3.07
C ASN A 33 -4.25 2.81 -2.07
N ALA A 34 -3.45 2.82 -1.00
CA ALA A 34 -3.54 1.81 0.06
C ALA A 34 -4.90 1.88 0.78
N GLN A 35 -5.45 3.08 1.03
CA GLN A 35 -6.75 3.25 1.64
C GLN A 35 -7.88 2.75 0.73
N VAL A 36 -7.87 3.10 -0.56
CA VAL A 36 -8.85 2.61 -1.54
C VAL A 36 -8.81 1.09 -1.66
N ALA A 37 -7.61 0.50 -1.67
CA ALA A 37 -7.45 -0.94 -1.70
C ALA A 37 -8.00 -1.61 -0.43
N ALA A 38 -7.78 -1.03 0.76
CA ALA A 38 -8.34 -1.54 2.01
C ALA A 38 -9.88 -1.46 2.03
N HIS A 39 -10.48 -0.38 1.53
CA HIS A 39 -11.92 -0.30 1.34
C HIS A 39 -12.45 -1.37 0.37
N THR A 40 -11.70 -1.67 -0.69
CA THR A 40 -12.06 -2.74 -1.62
C THR A 40 -12.05 -4.10 -0.93
N VAL A 41 -11.08 -4.38 -0.06
CA VAL A 41 -11.05 -5.61 0.75
C VAL A 41 -12.32 -5.75 1.60
N ILE A 42 -12.75 -4.69 2.30
CA ILE A 42 -13.99 -4.68 3.09
C ILE A 42 -15.20 -4.99 2.20
N ARG A 43 -15.27 -4.32 1.04
CA ARG A 43 -16.41 -4.53 0.11
C ARG A 43 -16.45 -5.97 -0.41
N MET A 44 -15.29 -6.54 -0.77
CA MET A 44 -15.24 -7.92 -1.26
C MET A 44 -15.63 -8.93 -0.18
N VAL A 45 -15.22 -8.72 1.08
CA VAL A 45 -15.65 -9.57 2.21
C VAL A 45 -17.17 -9.55 2.36
N ALA A 46 -17.81 -8.39 2.27
CA ALA A 46 -19.27 -8.29 2.34
C ALA A 46 -19.95 -9.02 1.17
N LEU A 47 -19.48 -8.78 -0.05
CA LEU A 47 -20.05 -9.43 -1.25
C LEU A 47 -19.86 -10.95 -1.26
N ILE A 48 -18.75 -11.48 -0.75
CA ILE A 48 -18.54 -12.92 -0.61
C ILE A 48 -19.58 -13.54 0.33
N LYS A 49 -19.92 -12.87 1.43
CA LYS A 49 -21.00 -13.32 2.33
C LYS A 49 -22.38 -13.29 1.66
N GLU A 50 -22.62 -12.28 0.81
CA GLU A 50 -23.88 -12.12 0.07
C GLU A 50 -24.02 -13.12 -1.10
N ALA A 51 -22.92 -13.71 -1.58
CA ALA A 51 -22.91 -14.56 -2.77
C ALA A 51 -23.61 -15.93 -2.61
N ASN A 52 -24.11 -16.28 -1.40
CA ASN A 52 -24.97 -17.44 -1.12
C ASN A 52 -24.45 -18.75 -1.76
N ASN A 53 -23.16 -19.03 -1.65
CA ASN A 53 -22.50 -20.22 -2.21
C ASN A 53 -22.43 -20.28 -3.76
N ASP A 54 -22.69 -19.19 -4.48
CA ASP A 54 -22.36 -19.12 -5.90
C ASP A 54 -20.82 -19.21 -6.06
N SER A 55 -20.35 -20.39 -6.43
CA SER A 55 -18.91 -20.70 -6.51
C SER A 55 -18.18 -19.80 -7.51
N HIS A 56 -18.82 -19.42 -8.62
CA HIS A 56 -18.23 -18.52 -9.60
C HIS A 56 -18.08 -17.10 -9.06
N ALA A 57 -19.13 -16.57 -8.43
CA ALA A 57 -19.08 -15.26 -7.78
C ALA A 57 -18.03 -15.24 -6.65
N VAL A 58 -18.04 -16.25 -5.76
CA VAL A 58 -17.07 -16.38 -4.66
C VAL A 58 -15.63 -16.41 -5.18
N ALA A 59 -15.35 -17.19 -6.23
CA ALA A 59 -14.00 -17.28 -6.80
C ALA A 59 -13.50 -15.92 -7.33
N ARG A 60 -14.34 -15.19 -8.08
CA ARG A 60 -14.01 -13.86 -8.60
C ARG A 60 -13.80 -12.83 -7.49
N LEU A 61 -14.69 -12.78 -6.51
CA LEU A 61 -14.63 -11.83 -5.40
C LEU A 61 -13.42 -12.12 -4.51
N THR A 62 -13.11 -13.40 -4.27
CA THR A 62 -11.91 -13.81 -3.53
C THR A 62 -10.64 -13.33 -4.23
N ARG A 63 -10.54 -13.50 -5.54
CA ARG A 63 -9.39 -13.02 -6.30
C ARG A 63 -9.20 -11.51 -6.14
N VAL A 64 -10.27 -10.73 -6.34
CA VAL A 64 -10.22 -9.27 -6.17
C VAL A 64 -9.82 -8.89 -4.74
N LYS A 65 -10.37 -9.57 -3.72
CA LYS A 65 -10.02 -9.37 -2.31
C LYS A 65 -8.53 -9.57 -2.06
N GLU A 66 -7.97 -10.67 -2.57
CA GLU A 66 -6.57 -11.01 -2.36
C GLU A 66 -5.62 -10.06 -3.07
N ASP A 67 -5.93 -9.70 -4.33
CA ASP A 67 -5.14 -8.74 -5.10
C ASP A 67 -5.10 -7.37 -4.42
N HIS A 68 -6.23 -6.90 -3.86
CA HIS A 68 -6.27 -5.60 -3.16
C HIS A 68 -5.64 -5.65 -1.77
N ALA A 69 -5.73 -6.77 -1.05
CA ALA A 69 -4.98 -6.92 0.19
C ALA A 69 -3.45 -6.95 -0.06
N GLU A 70 -2.99 -7.52 -1.18
CA GLU A 70 -1.58 -7.42 -1.59
C GLU A 70 -1.22 -6.01 -2.05
N LEU A 71 -2.13 -5.31 -2.75
CA LEU A 71 -1.92 -3.91 -3.14
C LEU A 71 -1.73 -3.00 -1.92
N VAL A 72 -2.53 -3.17 -0.85
CA VAL A 72 -2.29 -2.46 0.43
C VAL A 72 -0.87 -2.66 0.91
N LYS A 73 -0.41 -3.90 0.95
CA LYS A 73 0.95 -4.23 1.42
C LYS A 73 2.02 -3.63 0.51
N HIS A 74 1.80 -3.64 -0.79
CA HIS A 74 2.72 -3.10 -1.79
C HIS A 74 2.89 -1.59 -1.62
N GLU A 75 1.80 -0.84 -1.61
CA GLU A 75 1.80 0.63 -1.49
C GLU A 75 2.44 1.09 -0.17
N VAL A 76 2.09 0.43 0.94
CA VAL A 76 2.67 0.76 2.25
C VAL A 76 4.17 0.46 2.29
N ARG A 77 4.64 -0.68 1.73
CA ARG A 77 6.07 -1.02 1.68
C ARG A 77 6.88 0.00 0.90
N ILE A 78 6.38 0.48 -0.24
CA ILE A 78 7.06 1.48 -1.05
C ILE A 78 7.23 2.78 -0.27
N ILE A 79 6.14 3.29 0.30
CA ILE A 79 6.20 4.54 1.09
C ILE A 79 7.11 4.35 2.30
N TRP A 80 6.99 3.25 3.03
CA TRP A 80 7.80 2.99 4.21
C TRP A 80 9.29 2.81 3.88
N GLY A 81 9.61 2.10 2.78
CA GLY A 81 10.99 1.77 2.41
C GLY A 81 11.74 2.90 1.71
N ASP A 82 11.02 3.72 0.91
CA ASP A 82 11.66 4.71 0.04
C ASP A 82 11.49 6.15 0.52
N TYR A 83 10.38 6.45 1.22
CA TYR A 83 10.11 7.81 1.70
C TYR A 83 10.60 8.06 3.12
N PHE A 84 10.31 7.15 4.08
CA PHE A 84 10.69 7.36 5.47
C PHE A 84 12.21 7.26 5.67
N LYS A 85 12.76 8.20 6.45
CA LYS A 85 14.17 8.35 6.74
C LYS A 85 14.40 8.35 8.27
N PRO A 86 15.63 8.20 8.75
CA PRO A 86 15.94 8.19 10.19
C PRO A 86 15.33 9.35 10.97
N GLU A 87 15.36 10.58 10.43
CA GLU A 87 14.77 11.75 11.07
C GLU A 87 13.24 11.64 11.27
N HIS A 88 12.54 10.92 10.40
CA HIS A 88 11.11 10.65 10.59
C HIS A 88 10.88 9.63 11.69
N LEU A 89 11.78 8.64 11.86
CA LEU A 89 11.67 7.61 12.89
C LEU A 89 11.84 8.19 14.31
N GLU A 90 12.62 9.25 14.47
CA GLU A 90 12.73 9.96 15.74
C GLU A 90 11.39 10.60 16.15
N LYS A 91 10.64 11.15 15.17
CA LYS A 91 9.30 11.74 15.39
C LYS A 91 8.20 10.69 15.54
N PHE A 92 8.32 9.57 14.84
CA PHE A 92 7.30 8.50 14.75
C PHE A 92 7.92 7.12 15.03
N PRO A 93 8.36 6.85 16.27
CA PRO A 93 9.12 5.64 16.60
C PRO A 93 8.34 4.34 16.34
N ASP A 94 7.02 4.37 16.41
CA ASP A 94 6.17 3.19 16.26
C ASP A 94 5.87 2.82 14.80
N ILE A 95 6.39 3.57 13.80
CA ILE A 95 6.06 3.35 12.39
C ILE A 95 6.42 1.93 11.92
N HIS A 96 7.53 1.36 12.40
CA HIS A 96 7.93 0.00 12.02
C HIS A 96 6.94 -1.04 12.53
N HIS A 97 6.44 -0.87 13.76
CA HIS A 97 5.44 -1.74 14.34
C HIS A 97 4.11 -1.63 13.59
N LEU A 98 3.68 -0.42 13.28
CA LEU A 98 2.47 -0.17 12.49
C LEU A 98 2.54 -0.82 11.11
N VAL A 99 3.67 -0.69 10.40
CA VAL A 99 3.86 -1.35 9.09
C VAL A 99 3.84 -2.86 9.23
N PHE A 100 4.50 -3.42 10.26
CA PHE A 100 4.44 -4.86 10.53
C PHE A 100 2.99 -5.33 10.73
N ASP A 101 2.19 -4.61 11.51
CA ASP A 101 0.78 -4.90 11.74
C ASP A 101 -0.01 -4.87 10.43
N ILE A 102 0.17 -3.84 9.59
CA ILE A 102 -0.47 -3.75 8.27
C ILE A 102 -0.14 -4.99 7.42
N MET A 103 1.14 -5.42 7.40
CA MET A 103 1.54 -6.63 6.67
C MET A 103 0.83 -7.88 7.21
N LYS A 104 0.67 -8.01 8.54
CA LYS A 104 -0.02 -9.14 9.19
C LYS A 104 -1.53 -9.11 8.93
N PHE A 105 -2.19 -7.95 9.07
CA PHE A 105 -3.62 -7.80 8.75
C PHE A 105 -3.89 -8.03 7.27
N GLY A 106 -3.06 -7.51 6.36
CA GLY A 106 -3.16 -7.79 4.94
C GLY A 106 -3.07 -9.29 4.64
N SER A 107 -2.15 -10.01 5.27
CA SER A 107 -2.03 -11.47 5.12
C SER A 107 -3.27 -12.22 5.67
N LYS A 108 -3.79 -11.82 6.85
CA LYS A 108 -5.03 -12.39 7.40
C LYS A 108 -6.24 -12.13 6.50
N ALA A 109 -6.36 -10.92 5.95
CA ALA A 109 -7.43 -10.56 5.02
C ALA A 109 -7.38 -11.36 3.71
N LYS A 110 -6.19 -11.75 3.23
CA LYS A 110 -6.06 -12.68 2.10
C LYS A 110 -6.61 -14.06 2.45
N GLN A 111 -6.27 -14.59 3.62
CA GLN A 111 -6.55 -15.97 4.02
C GLN A 111 -7.99 -16.21 4.51
N GLY A 112 -8.75 -15.17 4.81
CA GLY A 112 -10.08 -15.28 5.38
C GLY A 112 -11.09 -14.28 4.84
N THR A 113 -12.28 -14.33 5.39
CA THR A 113 -13.41 -13.44 5.07
C THR A 113 -13.96 -12.78 6.36
N ASP A 114 -13.08 -12.55 7.33
CA ASP A 114 -13.45 -11.88 8.57
C ASP A 114 -13.52 -10.35 8.33
N GLU A 115 -14.73 -9.82 8.54
CA GLU A 115 -15.01 -8.39 8.37
C GLU A 115 -14.24 -7.51 9.37
N LYS A 116 -14.04 -8.02 10.60
CA LYS A 116 -13.26 -7.30 11.59
C LYS A 116 -11.82 -7.14 11.14
N VAL A 117 -11.21 -8.20 10.61
CA VAL A 117 -9.84 -8.16 10.08
C VAL A 117 -9.71 -7.15 8.93
N ALA A 118 -10.71 -7.08 8.04
CA ALA A 118 -10.72 -6.12 6.94
C ALA A 118 -10.84 -4.67 7.43
N LYS A 119 -11.66 -4.41 8.46
CA LYS A 119 -11.79 -3.10 9.11
C LYS A 119 -10.54 -2.69 9.88
N ASP A 120 -9.95 -3.62 10.63
CA ASP A 120 -8.70 -3.40 11.36
C ASP A 120 -7.56 -3.06 10.37
N LEU A 121 -7.52 -3.71 9.19
CA LEU A 121 -6.57 -3.37 8.12
C LEU A 121 -6.74 -1.92 7.66
N LEU A 122 -7.98 -1.49 7.39
CA LEU A 122 -8.25 -0.10 6.98
C LEU A 122 -7.81 0.90 8.04
N GLU A 123 -8.15 0.65 9.32
CA GLU A 123 -7.77 1.54 10.41
C GLU A 123 -6.24 1.69 10.51
N LYS A 124 -5.49 0.59 10.42
CA LYS A 124 -4.02 0.64 10.41
C LYS A 124 -3.44 1.39 9.21
N VAL A 125 -4.05 1.27 8.05
CA VAL A 125 -3.66 2.03 6.85
C VAL A 125 -3.97 3.53 7.04
N GLN A 126 -5.06 3.88 7.71
CA GLN A 126 -5.40 5.27 8.04
C GLN A 126 -4.44 5.87 9.07
N GLU A 127 -4.06 5.12 10.11
CA GLU A 127 -3.00 5.54 11.05
C GLU A 127 -1.68 5.81 10.30
N PHE A 128 -1.31 4.95 9.35
CA PHE A 128 -0.13 5.14 8.51
C PHE A 128 -0.24 6.39 7.64
N ALA A 129 -1.41 6.66 7.06
CA ALA A 129 -1.65 7.84 6.25
C ALA A 129 -1.57 9.14 7.08
N GLU A 130 -2.06 9.12 8.32
CA GLU A 130 -1.92 10.26 9.23
C GLU A 130 -0.45 10.55 9.56
N ILE A 131 0.34 9.52 9.86
CA ILE A 131 1.78 9.66 10.11
C ILE A 131 2.49 10.20 8.86
N PHE A 132 2.15 9.69 7.68
CA PHE A 132 2.73 10.13 6.42
C PHE A 132 2.50 11.64 6.19
N TRP A 133 1.27 12.13 6.33
CA TRP A 133 0.99 13.55 6.15
C TRP A 133 1.67 14.41 7.21
N LYS A 134 1.63 14.00 8.48
CA LYS A 134 2.35 14.69 9.57
C LYS A 134 3.86 14.73 9.34
N SER A 135 4.44 13.72 8.72
CA SER A 135 5.88 13.71 8.40
C SER A 135 6.26 14.70 7.28
N LYS A 136 5.29 15.18 6.53
CA LYS A 136 5.41 16.27 5.55
C LYS A 136 5.03 17.64 6.11
N ASP A 137 4.82 17.74 7.42
CA ASP A 137 4.30 18.93 8.09
C ASP A 137 2.92 19.40 7.54
N VAL A 138 2.13 18.45 7.04
CA VAL A 138 0.76 18.64 6.55
C VAL A 138 -0.20 18.02 7.56
N GLU A 139 -1.18 18.79 8.02
CA GLU A 139 -2.20 18.29 8.96
C GLU A 139 -3.15 17.33 8.22
N PRO A 140 -3.31 16.07 8.66
CA PRO A 140 -4.28 15.15 8.08
C PRO A 140 -5.69 15.44 8.56
N LYS A 141 -6.68 15.17 7.72
CA LYS A 141 -8.09 15.15 8.11
C LYS A 141 -8.76 13.86 7.65
N ARG A 142 -9.66 13.33 8.51
CA ARG A 142 -10.55 12.23 8.14
C ARG A 142 -11.80 12.81 7.48
N VAL A 143 -12.10 12.34 6.27
CA VAL A 143 -13.31 12.72 5.53
C VAL A 143 -14.10 11.48 5.19
N LYS A 144 -15.45 11.61 5.17
CA LYS A 144 -16.33 10.49 4.83
C LYS A 144 -15.98 9.93 3.45
N ALA A 145 -15.71 8.63 3.38
CA ALA A 145 -15.47 7.95 2.12
C ALA A 145 -16.77 7.82 1.31
N PRO A 146 -16.77 8.12 0.02
CA PRO A 146 -17.97 8.02 -0.83
C PRO A 146 -18.22 6.57 -1.28
N TYR A 147 -17.88 5.58 -0.45
CA TYR A 147 -17.95 4.16 -0.80
C TYR A 147 -19.04 3.43 -0.02
N PRO A 148 -19.63 2.32 -0.58
CA PRO A 148 -20.63 1.52 0.12
C PRO A 148 -20.12 0.87 1.42
N THR A 149 -18.83 0.86 1.64
CA THR A 149 -18.19 0.34 2.85
C THR A 149 -18.37 1.24 4.07
N GLY A 150 -18.78 2.50 3.87
CA GLY A 150 -18.73 3.51 4.91
C GLY A 150 -17.29 3.83 5.34
N GLY A 151 -17.11 4.38 6.54
CA GLY A 151 -15.79 4.76 7.04
C GLY A 151 -15.28 6.06 6.44
N ASP A 152 -13.98 6.28 6.57
CA ASP A 152 -13.34 7.55 6.22
C ASP A 152 -12.12 7.32 5.30
N LEU A 153 -11.66 8.41 4.69
CA LEU A 153 -10.35 8.54 4.05
C LEU A 153 -9.54 9.60 4.82
N VAL A 154 -8.26 9.36 4.97
CA VAL A 154 -7.31 10.34 5.49
C VAL A 154 -6.71 11.10 4.32
N LEU A 155 -6.93 12.40 4.28
CA LEU A 155 -6.46 13.30 3.24
C LEU A 155 -5.64 14.43 3.85
N PRO A 156 -4.77 15.10 3.08
CA PRO A 156 -4.17 16.36 3.50
C PRO A 156 -5.26 17.44 3.66
N SER A 157 -5.13 18.31 4.65
CA SER A 157 -6.05 19.45 4.85
C SER A 157 -5.67 20.64 3.98
#